data_7016e24d0d0d81127697baf45161775c
#
_entry.id   7016e24d0d0d81127697baf45161775c
#
_cell.length_a   1.000
_cell.length_b   1.000
_cell.length_c   1.000
_cell.angle_alpha   90.00
_cell.angle_beta   90.00
_cell.angle_gamma   90.00
#
_symmetry.space_group_name_H-M   'P 1'
#
loop_
_entity.id
_entity.type
_entity.pdbx_description
1 polymer ?
#
loop_
_entity_poly.entity_id
_entity_poly.type
_entity_poly.pdbx_seq_one_letter_code
_entity_poly.pdbx_strand_id
1 'polypeptide(L)'
;MTWSASERFRRSDRLRKRRDYQRVSREGVRLTSSSFVLMTVERREPSQRTTRLGITASRRVGPAVVRSLVKRRIREWFRRHRGELPVNRDIVVIARGSMAVEAPAFVEGQLSAAAAKLRALLGDSPVRE
;
A
#
# COMPACT_ATOMS: atom_id res chain seq x y z
N MET A 1 15.54 12.18 14.42
CA MET A 1 14.13 12.54 14.32
C MET A 1 13.25 11.43 14.89
N THR A 2 12.32 11.79 15.72
CA THR A 2 11.44 10.82 16.34
C THR A 2 10.07 10.85 15.68
N TRP A 3 9.58 9.69 15.30
CA TRP A 3 8.27 9.58 14.69
C TRP A 3 7.23 9.23 15.75
N SER A 4 6.02 9.71 15.55
CA SER A 4 4.91 9.34 16.42
C SER A 4 4.60 7.86 16.25
N ALA A 5 3.89 7.28 17.21
CA ALA A 5 3.52 5.87 17.13
C ALA A 5 2.71 5.56 15.87
N SER A 6 1.85 6.50 15.46
CA SER A 6 1.01 6.30 14.28
C SER A 6 1.79 6.37 12.98
N GLU A 7 3.00 6.94 13.00
CA GLU A 7 3.82 7.05 11.80
C GLU A 7 4.80 5.90 11.62
N ARG A 8 4.92 5.03 12.61
CA ARG A 8 5.84 3.91 12.52
C ARG A 8 5.24 2.81 11.65
N PHE A 9 6.12 2.17 10.89
CA PHE A 9 5.73 0.99 10.12
C PHE A 9 6.19 -0.24 10.90
N ARG A 10 5.25 -0.85 11.61
CA ARG A 10 5.54 -1.96 12.50
C ARG A 10 5.41 -3.28 11.77
N ARG A 11 5.93 -4.34 12.39
CA ARG A 11 5.79 -5.69 11.85
C ARG A 11 4.31 -6.06 11.66
N SER A 12 3.47 -5.64 12.57
CA SER A 12 2.03 -5.92 12.49
C SER A 12 1.34 -5.15 11.35
N ASP A 13 2.01 -4.13 10.81
CA ASP A 13 1.48 -3.36 9.67
C ASP A 13 1.79 -4.03 8.34
N ARG A 14 2.54 -5.11 8.36
CA ARG A 14 2.96 -5.80 7.14
C ARG A 14 2.07 -7.00 6.85
N LEU A 15 1.72 -7.12 5.59
CA LEU A 15 1.09 -8.33 5.08
C LEU A 15 2.22 -9.32 4.81
N ARG A 16 2.22 -10.48 5.47
CA ARG A 16 3.35 -11.40 5.39
C ARG A 16 3.00 -12.78 4.87
N LYS A 17 1.76 -13.22 5.07
CA LYS A 17 1.38 -14.58 4.71
C LYS A 17 0.95 -14.67 3.25
N ARG A 18 1.40 -15.71 2.59
CA ARG A 18 1.05 -15.94 1.19
C ARG A 18 -0.45 -15.99 0.98
N ARG A 19 -1.17 -16.64 1.88
CA ARG A 19 -2.63 -16.74 1.77
C ARG A 19 -3.31 -15.38 1.81
N ASP A 20 -2.74 -14.43 2.56
CA ASP A 20 -3.30 -13.09 2.63
C ASP A 20 -3.11 -12.35 1.31
N TYR A 21 -1.94 -12.50 0.69
CA TYR A 21 -1.69 -11.95 -0.64
C TYR A 21 -2.65 -12.54 -1.66
N GLN A 22 -2.85 -13.85 -1.60
CA GLN A 22 -3.74 -14.52 -2.54
C GLN A 22 -5.18 -14.06 -2.37
N ARG A 23 -5.61 -13.86 -1.13
CA ARG A 23 -6.96 -13.39 -0.86
C ARG A 23 -7.18 -11.99 -1.43
N VAL A 24 -6.23 -11.09 -1.23
CA VAL A 24 -6.32 -9.74 -1.78
C VAL A 24 -6.38 -9.79 -3.30
N SER A 25 -5.58 -10.65 -3.89
CA SER A 25 -5.54 -10.78 -5.35
C SER A 25 -6.86 -11.30 -5.92
N ARG A 26 -7.50 -12.25 -5.23
CA ARG A 26 -8.73 -12.86 -5.73
C ARG A 26 -9.97 -12.02 -5.46
N GLU A 27 -10.03 -11.42 -4.28
CA GLU A 27 -11.27 -10.79 -3.81
C GLU A 27 -11.22 -9.28 -3.80
N GLY A 28 -10.04 -8.70 -3.98
CA GLY A 28 -9.86 -7.28 -3.77
C GLY A 28 -10.29 -6.40 -4.92
N VAL A 29 -10.57 -5.16 -4.58
CA VAL A 29 -10.76 -4.10 -5.56
C VAL A 29 -9.38 -3.74 -6.13
N ARG A 30 -9.31 -3.51 -7.43
CA ARG A 30 -8.05 -3.26 -8.11
C ARG A 30 -8.05 -1.88 -8.77
N LEU A 31 -6.99 -1.13 -8.50
CA LEU A 31 -6.73 0.15 -9.17
C LEU A 31 -5.39 0.04 -9.89
N THR A 32 -5.40 0.33 -11.19
CA THR A 32 -4.21 0.22 -12.02
C THR A 32 -3.67 1.60 -12.34
N SER A 33 -2.36 1.77 -12.14
CA SER A 33 -1.63 2.98 -12.50
C SER A 33 -0.51 2.58 -13.45
N SER A 34 0.13 3.57 -14.07
CA SER A 34 1.28 3.30 -14.93
C SER A 34 2.45 2.72 -14.13
N SER A 35 2.57 3.08 -12.87
CA SER A 35 3.71 2.70 -12.03
C SER A 35 3.44 1.49 -11.13
N PHE A 36 2.18 1.17 -10.89
CA PHE A 36 1.84 0.10 -9.96
C PHE A 36 0.40 -0.36 -10.15
N VAL A 37 0.09 -1.49 -9.52
CA VAL A 37 -1.29 -1.94 -9.34
C VAL A 37 -1.53 -2.00 -7.84
N LEU A 38 -2.61 -1.38 -7.39
CA LEU A 38 -3.00 -1.40 -5.98
C LEU A 38 -4.26 -2.23 -5.84
N MET A 39 -4.22 -3.20 -4.91
CA MET A 39 -5.36 -4.05 -4.62
C MET A 39 -5.67 -3.99 -3.15
N THR A 40 -6.94 -4.06 -2.80
CA THR A 40 -7.33 -3.99 -1.40
C THR A 40 -8.56 -4.82 -1.13
N VAL A 41 -8.62 -5.38 0.07
CA VAL A 41 -9.76 -6.13 0.56
C VAL A 41 -9.93 -5.82 2.05
N GLU A 42 -11.16 -5.92 2.53
CA GLU A 42 -11.43 -5.72 3.94
C GLU A 42 -10.83 -6.86 4.75
N ARG A 43 -10.24 -6.54 5.91
CA ARG A 43 -9.69 -7.58 6.78
C ARG A 43 -10.83 -8.39 7.39
N ARG A 44 -10.56 -9.68 7.58
CA ARG A 44 -11.57 -10.57 8.15
C ARG A 44 -11.80 -10.35 9.63
N GLU A 45 -10.84 -9.78 10.30
CA GLU A 45 -10.90 -9.57 11.74
C GLU A 45 -11.34 -8.14 12.03
N PRO A 46 -12.64 -7.91 12.22
CA PRO A 46 -13.15 -6.55 12.38
C PRO A 46 -12.66 -5.85 13.64
N SER A 47 -12.16 -6.59 14.62
CA SER A 47 -11.59 -5.99 15.82
C SER A 47 -10.26 -5.31 15.54
N GLN A 48 -9.62 -5.65 14.43
CA GLN A 48 -8.33 -5.08 14.03
C GLN A 48 -8.60 -3.89 13.13
N ARG A 49 -8.39 -2.69 13.65
CA ARG A 49 -8.68 -1.48 12.89
C ARG A 49 -7.53 -1.00 12.02
N THR A 50 -6.40 -1.68 12.10
CA THR A 50 -5.23 -1.28 11.33
C THR A 50 -5.30 -1.80 9.89
N THR A 51 -4.73 -1.04 8.99
CA THR A 51 -4.57 -1.45 7.61
C THR A 51 -3.17 -1.98 7.43
N ARG A 52 -3.07 -3.15 6.79
CA ARG A 52 -1.78 -3.79 6.56
C ARG A 52 -1.36 -3.60 5.12
N LEU A 53 -0.05 -3.48 4.92
CA LEU A 53 0.53 -3.26 3.59
C LEU A 53 1.40 -4.43 3.18
N GLY A 54 1.16 -4.94 1.97
CA GLY A 54 2.05 -5.88 1.31
C GLY A 54 2.57 -5.25 0.04
N ILE A 55 3.83 -5.55 -0.31
CA ILE A 55 4.45 -4.99 -1.49
C ILE A 55 5.08 -6.11 -2.30
N THR A 56 4.81 -6.10 -3.60
CA THR A 56 5.42 -7.03 -4.53
C THR A 56 6.24 -6.26 -5.55
N ALA A 57 7.50 -6.63 -5.69
CA ALA A 57 8.37 -6.08 -6.71
C ALA A 57 9.10 -7.23 -7.38
N SER A 58 8.69 -7.57 -8.60
CA SER A 58 9.27 -8.69 -9.32
C SER A 58 10.63 -8.32 -9.92
N ARG A 59 11.31 -9.31 -10.50
CA ARG A 59 12.59 -9.09 -11.17
C ARG A 59 12.48 -8.09 -12.31
N ARG A 60 11.30 -7.92 -12.87
CA ARG A 60 11.08 -6.95 -13.95
C ARG A 60 11.30 -5.51 -13.50
N VAL A 61 11.16 -5.25 -12.21
CA VAL A 61 11.40 -3.92 -11.66
C VAL A 61 12.89 -3.61 -11.69
N GLY A 62 13.73 -4.61 -11.47
CA GLY A 62 15.16 -4.45 -11.53
C GLY A 62 15.89 -5.40 -10.60
N PRO A 63 17.21 -5.22 -10.43
CA PRO A 63 18.00 -6.02 -9.50
C PRO A 63 17.53 -5.85 -8.06
N ALA A 64 18.01 -6.71 -7.17
CA ALA A 64 17.58 -6.73 -5.79
C ALA A 64 17.70 -5.36 -5.11
N VAL A 65 18.78 -4.63 -5.38
CA VAL A 65 18.99 -3.30 -4.81
C VAL A 65 17.88 -2.34 -5.23
N VAL A 66 17.51 -2.37 -6.50
CA VAL A 66 16.45 -1.51 -7.04
C VAL A 66 15.10 -1.90 -6.45
N ARG A 67 14.83 -3.20 -6.37
CA ARG A 67 13.59 -3.68 -5.78
C ARG A 67 13.45 -3.25 -4.32
N SER A 68 14.54 -3.33 -3.57
CA SER A 68 14.55 -2.90 -2.17
C SER A 68 14.26 -1.41 -2.04
N LEU A 69 14.84 -0.61 -2.94
CA LEU A 69 14.61 0.83 -2.93
C LEU A 69 13.15 1.17 -3.22
N VAL A 70 12.57 0.49 -4.21
CA VAL A 70 11.16 0.69 -4.58
C VAL A 70 10.26 0.33 -3.39
N LYS A 71 10.51 -0.79 -2.75
CA LYS A 71 9.72 -1.21 -1.59
C LYS A 71 9.83 -0.20 -0.46
N ARG A 72 11.04 0.34 -0.25
CA ARG A 72 11.27 1.33 0.79
C ARG A 72 10.46 2.60 0.54
N ARG A 73 10.42 3.05 -0.70
CA ARG A 73 9.64 4.24 -1.09
C ARG A 73 8.16 4.05 -0.81
N ILE A 74 7.64 2.87 -1.14
CA ILE A 74 6.24 2.58 -0.90
C ILE A 74 5.93 2.53 0.58
N ARG A 75 6.81 1.90 1.38
CA ARG A 75 6.64 1.85 2.83
C ARG A 75 6.69 3.24 3.46
N GLU A 76 7.60 4.10 2.97
CA GLU A 76 7.70 5.46 3.47
C GLU A 76 6.43 6.25 3.17
N TRP A 77 5.90 6.10 1.97
CA TRP A 77 4.65 6.75 1.63
C TRP A 77 3.53 6.25 2.53
N PHE A 78 3.41 4.95 2.69
CA PHE A 78 2.38 4.35 3.53
C PHE A 78 2.46 4.88 4.97
N ARG A 79 3.66 4.93 5.51
CA ARG A 79 3.88 5.40 6.87
C ARG A 79 3.38 6.83 7.06
N ARG A 80 3.65 7.67 6.08
CA ARG A 80 3.28 9.08 6.16
C ARG A 80 1.80 9.35 5.90
N HIS A 81 1.17 8.53 5.10
CA HIS A 81 -0.18 8.78 4.59
C HIS A 81 -1.19 7.77 5.09
N ARG A 82 -0.84 7.02 6.11
CA ARG A 82 -1.71 5.98 6.64
C ARG A 82 -3.07 6.52 7.09
N GLY A 83 -3.11 7.74 7.61
CA GLY A 83 -4.37 8.37 8.01
C GLY A 83 -5.30 8.71 6.87
N GLU A 84 -4.78 8.69 5.64
CA GLU A 84 -5.59 8.96 4.44
C GLU A 84 -6.13 7.68 3.82
N LEU A 85 -5.78 6.54 4.36
CA LEU A 85 -6.20 5.25 3.83
C LEU A 85 -7.42 4.72 4.59
N PRO A 86 -8.26 3.92 3.92
CA PRO A 86 -9.35 3.25 4.62
C PRO A 86 -8.81 2.38 5.73
N VAL A 87 -9.53 2.30 6.84
CA VAL A 87 -9.11 1.46 7.96
C VAL A 87 -9.56 0.02 7.77
N ASN A 88 -8.93 -0.89 8.50
CA ASN A 88 -9.31 -2.30 8.56
C ASN A 88 -9.24 -2.99 7.19
N ARG A 89 -8.18 -2.71 6.44
CA ARG A 89 -8.01 -3.31 5.12
C ARG A 89 -6.63 -3.91 4.95
N ASP A 90 -6.53 -4.85 4.03
CA ASP A 90 -5.25 -5.34 3.54
C ASP A 90 -5.04 -4.73 2.17
N ILE A 91 -3.89 -4.09 1.97
CA ILE A 91 -3.55 -3.43 0.72
C ILE A 91 -2.29 -4.06 0.18
N VAL A 92 -2.31 -4.41 -1.10
CA VAL A 92 -1.13 -4.90 -1.81
C VAL A 92 -0.81 -3.94 -2.93
N VAL A 93 0.43 -3.49 -2.98
CA VAL A 93 0.94 -2.67 -4.07
C VAL A 93 1.91 -3.51 -4.88
N ILE A 94 1.60 -3.70 -6.14
CA ILE A 94 2.47 -4.41 -7.07
C ILE A 94 3.21 -3.37 -7.89
N ALA A 95 4.50 -3.24 -7.65
CA ALA A 95 5.33 -2.26 -8.37
C ALA A 95 5.53 -2.72 -9.81
N ARG A 96 5.42 -1.78 -10.75
CA ARG A 96 5.72 -2.01 -12.15
C ARG A 96 7.12 -1.47 -12.45
N GLY A 97 7.68 -1.90 -13.59
CA GLY A 97 9.05 -1.52 -13.93
C GLY A 97 9.29 -0.02 -13.97
N SER A 98 8.31 0.75 -14.42
CA SER A 98 8.45 2.19 -14.50
C SER A 98 8.68 2.87 -13.15
N MET A 99 8.23 2.25 -12.06
CA MET A 99 8.40 2.86 -10.75
C MET A 99 9.87 3.05 -10.38
N ALA A 100 10.73 2.18 -10.89
CA ALA A 100 12.16 2.25 -10.58
C ALA A 100 12.84 3.48 -11.17
N VAL A 101 12.30 4.00 -12.28
CA VAL A 101 12.93 5.11 -13.00
C VAL A 101 12.20 6.43 -12.83
N GLU A 102 11.02 6.41 -12.25
CA GLU A 102 10.25 7.64 -12.07
C GLU A 102 10.70 8.39 -10.81
N ALA A 103 10.52 9.71 -10.84
CA ALA A 103 10.87 10.53 -9.69
C ALA A 103 10.03 10.13 -8.47
N PRO A 104 10.63 10.09 -7.28
CA PRO A 104 9.88 9.73 -6.07
C PRO A 104 8.64 10.58 -5.83
N ALA A 105 8.71 11.88 -6.08
CA ALA A 105 7.56 12.76 -5.87
C ALA A 105 6.41 12.41 -6.81
N PHE A 106 6.72 12.02 -8.04
CA PHE A 106 5.70 11.60 -9.00
C PHE A 106 5.01 10.32 -8.53
N VAL A 107 5.80 9.35 -8.08
CA VAL A 107 5.26 8.08 -7.58
C VAL A 107 4.39 8.31 -6.34
N GLU A 108 4.85 9.15 -5.41
CA GLU A 108 4.09 9.46 -4.21
C GLU A 108 2.77 10.14 -4.57
N GLY A 109 2.80 11.03 -5.54
CA GLY A 109 1.58 11.68 -6.01
C GLY A 109 0.57 10.69 -6.57
N GLN A 110 1.05 9.71 -7.32
CA GLN A 110 0.20 8.68 -7.88
C GLN A 110 -0.38 7.78 -6.79
N LEU A 111 0.42 7.43 -5.79
CA LEU A 111 -0.05 6.63 -4.67
C LEU A 111 -1.13 7.37 -3.88
N SER A 112 -0.92 8.66 -3.64
CA SER A 112 -1.91 9.47 -2.93
C SER A 112 -3.20 9.62 -3.72
N ALA A 113 -3.09 9.78 -5.03
CA ALA A 113 -4.27 9.85 -5.90
C ALA A 113 -5.04 8.52 -5.88
N ALA A 114 -4.31 7.40 -5.88
CA ALA A 114 -4.94 6.09 -5.80
C ALA A 114 -5.66 5.89 -4.47
N ALA A 115 -5.06 6.36 -3.38
CA ALA A 115 -5.68 6.27 -2.06
C ALA A 115 -6.98 7.08 -2.00
N ALA A 116 -6.97 8.27 -2.56
CA ALA A 116 -8.15 9.13 -2.60
C ALA A 116 -9.26 8.47 -3.43
N LYS A 117 -8.89 7.90 -4.57
CA LYS A 117 -9.84 7.22 -5.44
C LYS A 117 -10.42 5.99 -4.75
N LEU A 118 -9.59 5.28 -4.00
CA LEU A 118 -10.02 4.11 -3.26
C LEU A 118 -11.07 4.47 -2.21
N ARG A 119 -10.82 5.55 -1.45
CA ARG A 119 -11.80 6.00 -0.47
C ARG A 119 -13.13 6.38 -1.12
N ALA A 120 -13.06 7.02 -2.27
CA ALA A 120 -14.27 7.40 -3.00
C ALA A 120 -15.06 6.17 -3.47
N LEU A 121 -14.33 5.17 -3.99
CA LEU A 121 -14.96 3.95 -4.48
C LEU A 121 -15.60 3.13 -3.36
N LEU A 122 -14.98 3.13 -2.18
CA LEU A 122 -15.47 2.36 -1.04
C LEU A 122 -16.52 3.12 -0.23
N GLY A 123 -16.72 4.40 -0.55
CA GLY A 123 -17.62 5.22 0.24
C GLY A 123 -17.11 5.48 1.63
N ASP A 124 -15.80 5.33 1.84
CA ASP A 124 -15.18 5.47 3.14
C ASP A 124 -14.77 6.90 3.40
N SER A 125 -14.74 7.26 4.67
CA SER A 125 -14.19 8.52 5.11
C SER A 125 -12.97 8.24 5.99
N PRO A 126 -11.88 9.01 5.84
CA PRO A 126 -10.71 8.80 6.69
C PRO A 126 -10.99 9.15 8.15
N VAL A 127 -12.00 9.97 8.39
CA VAL A 127 -12.37 10.36 9.75
C VAL A 127 -13.72 9.72 10.06
N ARG A 128 -13.71 8.67 10.84
CA ARG A 128 -14.91 7.95 11.25
C ARG A 128 -15.01 7.92 12.74
N GLU A 129 -16.18 8.12 13.22
CA GLU A 129 -16.47 8.05 14.65
C GLU A 129 -16.65 6.62 15.10
#